data_ac9a3489a0c906c5ded06ce105bcf81a
#
_entry.id   ac9a3489a0c906c5ded06ce105bcf81a
#
_cell.length_a   1.000
_cell.length_b   1.000
_cell.length_c   1.000
_cell.angle_alpha   90.00
_cell.angle_beta   90.00
_cell.angle_gamma   90.00
#
_symmetry.space_group_name_H-M   'P 1'
#
loop_
_entity.id
_entity.type
_entity.pdbx_description
1 polymer ?
#
loop_
_entity_poly.entity_id
_entity_poly.type
_entity_poly.pdbx_seq_one_letter_code
_entity_poly.pdbx_strand_id
1 'polypeptide(L)'
;MLVLGSGPAGRAIGSLLSSKTVGMDVIVSDTNFDTEWAPNYGVWTNEWDTILQAYKDFGVEIKGGNNGGAIDREWQVTDCYFGGSFEIPTKQRMRLDRPYKRVDKNALRDSLTIGSYRRLDAKHFSTANNINVYSPAGSLVHDEKGTTIQLRKEDGEIITVRAKLLVDTTGHETKLVLRDTRDPYCSPGFQIAYGCLVEIDESSSPDLTHVGPYDKEAMTLFDYRTDHFDENDSSMKTRGERAPTFMYAMPLKDNQVFFEETSLVARPAVSLQECKERCDIRLKHHGIKVTKVLEEEFCYIPMGGALPCRDQRVIGLGGAAVMVHPSTGYHLCRCMMGAATMAAAIQNEMTSINNPNLDKVAASAYHALWSPENIRQRNFAVFGGEFLMKQNVVGLRGFFDGFFKLSLPLWGGFLAGWPGLPFNDAHESWLARLWFGLSFIVRIPLPVALDMAASIAMYTITEGVPLPQSVTPFLGEPKSYEYERNQDAVGDVAVKTEARKMIMDSKVTQKLPVAFSSEYNVATREGGSSRSKGDAVSIDSDVAEEKEAAVA
;
A
#
# COMPACT_ATOMS: atom_id res chain seq x y z
N MET A 1 1.16 -22.11 -13.64
CA MET A 1 1.67 -20.76 -13.37
C MET A 1 2.46 -20.74 -12.08
N LEU A 2 3.40 -19.81 -11.93
CA LEU A 2 4.13 -19.57 -10.69
C LEU A 2 3.81 -18.16 -10.19
N VAL A 3 3.40 -18.05 -8.94
CA VAL A 3 3.18 -16.79 -8.22
C VAL A 3 4.21 -16.71 -7.12
N LEU A 4 4.96 -15.63 -7.05
CA LEU A 4 5.95 -15.38 -5.99
C LEU A 4 5.38 -14.43 -4.95
N GLY A 5 5.44 -14.83 -3.69
CA GLY A 5 4.87 -14.12 -2.55
C GLY A 5 3.49 -14.65 -2.14
N SER A 6 3.28 -14.82 -0.83
CA SER A 6 2.05 -15.34 -0.22
C SER A 6 1.25 -14.28 0.56
N GLY A 7 1.56 -13.00 0.34
CA GLY A 7 0.77 -11.89 0.84
C GLY A 7 -0.63 -11.80 0.19
N PRO A 8 -1.43 -10.77 0.51
CA PRO A 8 -2.78 -10.61 -0.03
C PRO A 8 -2.85 -10.73 -1.56
N ALA A 9 -1.93 -10.08 -2.28
CA ALA A 9 -1.87 -10.11 -3.74
C ALA A 9 -1.63 -11.53 -4.28
N GLY A 10 -0.64 -12.25 -3.73
CA GLY A 10 -0.27 -13.57 -4.22
C GLY A 10 -1.33 -14.62 -3.97
N ARG A 11 -1.94 -14.60 -2.78
CA ARG A 11 -3.05 -15.52 -2.47
C ARG A 11 -4.30 -15.18 -3.26
N ALA A 12 -4.59 -13.89 -3.48
CA ALA A 12 -5.70 -13.44 -4.31
C ALA A 12 -5.60 -13.98 -5.73
N ILE A 13 -4.50 -13.68 -6.44
CA ILE A 13 -4.33 -14.14 -7.83
C ILE A 13 -4.19 -15.66 -7.91
N GLY A 14 -3.51 -16.28 -6.93
CA GLY A 14 -3.37 -17.72 -6.84
C GLY A 14 -4.72 -18.43 -6.73
N SER A 15 -5.59 -17.97 -5.83
CA SER A 15 -6.93 -18.56 -5.62
C SER A 15 -7.84 -18.37 -6.84
N LEU A 16 -7.83 -17.17 -7.45
CA LEU A 16 -8.65 -16.87 -8.63
C LEU A 16 -8.27 -17.74 -9.82
N LEU A 17 -6.97 -17.82 -10.16
CA LEU A 17 -6.49 -18.58 -11.32
C LEU A 17 -6.62 -20.09 -11.15
N SER A 18 -6.51 -20.60 -9.93
CA SER A 18 -6.67 -22.02 -9.63
C SER A 18 -8.12 -22.41 -9.31
N SER A 19 -9.03 -21.46 -9.25
CA SER A 19 -10.46 -21.71 -9.01
C SER A 19 -11.04 -22.69 -10.04
N LYS A 20 -12.15 -23.33 -9.69
CA LYS A 20 -12.84 -24.26 -10.62
C LYS A 20 -13.32 -23.58 -11.90
N THR A 21 -13.59 -22.28 -11.84
CA THR A 21 -14.05 -21.48 -12.98
C THR A 21 -12.92 -21.24 -13.98
N VAL A 22 -11.68 -21.04 -13.51
CA VAL A 22 -10.51 -20.79 -14.35
C VAL A 22 -9.71 -22.06 -14.62
N GLY A 23 -9.51 -22.90 -13.62
CA GLY A 23 -8.95 -24.26 -13.73
C GLY A 23 -7.47 -24.34 -14.08
N MET A 24 -6.68 -23.31 -13.78
CA MET A 24 -5.24 -23.31 -14.05
C MET A 24 -4.46 -24.05 -12.96
N ASP A 25 -3.38 -24.73 -13.35
CA ASP A 25 -2.41 -25.27 -12.39
C ASP A 25 -1.50 -24.15 -11.90
N VAL A 26 -1.64 -23.78 -10.62
CA VAL A 26 -0.95 -22.67 -9.99
C VAL A 26 -0.11 -23.14 -8.80
N ILE A 27 1.12 -22.68 -8.75
CA ILE A 27 2.00 -22.80 -7.59
C ILE A 27 2.18 -21.39 -7.01
N VAL A 28 1.93 -21.21 -5.73
CA VAL A 28 2.31 -20.02 -4.97
C VAL A 28 3.56 -20.36 -4.16
N SER A 29 4.60 -19.56 -4.31
CA SER A 29 5.92 -19.80 -3.70
C SER A 29 6.26 -18.71 -2.70
N ASP A 30 6.53 -19.10 -1.47
CA ASP A 30 7.02 -18.24 -0.38
C ASP A 30 7.64 -19.12 0.71
N THR A 31 8.52 -18.58 1.52
CA THR A 31 9.02 -19.24 2.75
C THR A 31 8.21 -18.86 3.99
N ASN A 32 7.27 -17.91 3.87
CA ASN A 32 6.51 -17.32 4.98
C ASN A 32 4.99 -17.51 4.86
N PHE A 33 4.54 -18.68 4.36
CA PHE A 33 3.10 -18.93 4.18
C PHE A 33 2.26 -18.77 5.45
N ASP A 34 2.80 -19.19 6.57
CA ASP A 34 2.07 -19.22 7.84
C ASP A 34 2.31 -17.96 8.69
N THR A 35 3.10 -17.00 8.17
CA THR A 35 3.31 -15.72 8.83
C THR A 35 2.05 -14.87 8.74
N GLU A 36 1.68 -14.27 9.86
CA GLU A 36 0.57 -13.31 9.89
C GLU A 36 0.89 -12.08 9.04
N TRP A 37 -0.13 -11.57 8.37
CA TRP A 37 -0.02 -10.30 7.67
C TRP A 37 0.00 -9.17 8.70
N ALA A 38 1.09 -8.43 8.76
CA ALA A 38 1.26 -7.40 9.77
C ALA A 38 0.25 -6.24 9.64
N PRO A 39 -0.02 -5.68 8.43
CA PRO A 39 -0.85 -4.50 8.33
C PRO A 39 -2.28 -4.75 8.78
N ASN A 40 -2.86 -3.77 9.49
CA ASN A 40 -4.29 -3.66 9.68
C ASN A 40 -4.93 -3.22 8.35
N TYR A 41 -6.07 -3.82 8.02
CA TYR A 41 -6.77 -3.49 6.79
C TYR A 41 -8.16 -2.95 7.09
N GLY A 42 -8.37 -1.68 6.71
CA GLY A 42 -9.67 -1.06 6.73
C GLY A 42 -10.20 -0.85 5.30
N VAL A 43 -11.49 -1.04 5.11
CA VAL A 43 -12.14 -0.96 3.80
C VAL A 43 -13.52 -0.32 3.90
N TRP A 44 -13.96 0.36 2.85
CA TRP A 44 -15.34 0.80 2.75
C TRP A 44 -16.26 -0.37 2.43
N THR A 45 -17.42 -0.43 3.11
CA THR A 45 -18.37 -1.55 2.98
C THR A 45 -18.74 -1.83 1.53
N ASN A 46 -19.11 -0.82 0.77
CA ASN A 46 -19.53 -1.00 -0.63
C ASN A 46 -18.39 -1.46 -1.56
N GLU A 47 -17.16 -1.07 -1.28
CA GLU A 47 -15.99 -1.57 -2.03
C GLU A 47 -15.73 -3.04 -1.70
N TRP A 48 -15.81 -3.40 -0.42
CA TRP A 48 -15.63 -4.77 0.01
C TRP A 48 -16.71 -5.71 -0.54
N ASP A 49 -17.96 -5.29 -0.51
CA ASP A 49 -19.08 -6.08 -1.05
C ASP A 49 -18.91 -6.31 -2.57
N THR A 50 -18.39 -5.31 -3.30
CA THR A 50 -18.04 -5.46 -4.72
C THR A 50 -16.93 -6.50 -4.92
N ILE A 51 -15.92 -6.51 -4.06
CA ILE A 51 -14.84 -7.51 -4.08
C ILE A 51 -15.39 -8.91 -3.81
N LEU A 52 -16.22 -9.07 -2.77
CA LEU A 52 -16.83 -10.36 -2.43
C LEU A 52 -17.63 -10.93 -3.62
N GLN A 53 -18.39 -10.07 -4.32
CA GLN A 53 -19.13 -10.49 -5.52
C GLN A 53 -18.18 -10.88 -6.65
N ALA A 54 -17.16 -10.08 -6.96
CA ALA A 54 -16.20 -10.39 -8.00
C ALA A 54 -15.49 -11.73 -7.76
N TYR A 55 -15.09 -12.03 -6.51
CA TYR A 55 -14.46 -13.30 -6.17
C TYR A 55 -15.42 -14.48 -6.26
N LYS A 56 -16.67 -14.27 -5.84
CA LYS A 56 -17.73 -15.29 -5.97
C LYS A 56 -17.99 -15.66 -7.44
N ASP A 57 -17.92 -14.71 -8.36
CA ASP A 57 -18.09 -14.93 -9.80
C ASP A 57 -16.97 -15.84 -10.35
N PHE A 58 -15.78 -15.81 -9.76
CA PHE A 58 -14.69 -16.77 -10.02
C PHE A 58 -14.83 -18.10 -9.25
N GLY A 59 -15.88 -18.25 -8.43
CA GLY A 59 -16.07 -19.43 -7.57
C GLY A 59 -15.16 -19.45 -6.34
N VAL A 60 -14.61 -18.31 -5.96
CA VAL A 60 -13.82 -18.11 -4.73
C VAL A 60 -14.70 -17.42 -3.69
N GLU A 61 -14.97 -18.09 -2.58
CA GLU A 61 -15.83 -17.56 -1.52
C GLU A 61 -14.99 -17.10 -0.33
N ILE A 62 -15.03 -15.82 -0.03
CA ILE A 62 -14.36 -15.23 1.13
C ILE A 62 -15.31 -15.35 2.34
N LYS A 63 -14.86 -16.04 3.39
CA LYS A 63 -15.65 -16.42 4.57
C LYS A 63 -14.94 -16.04 5.86
N GLY A 64 -15.65 -16.26 6.98
CA GLY A 64 -15.12 -16.07 8.32
C GLY A 64 -15.18 -14.62 8.79
N GLY A 65 -14.54 -14.35 9.91
CA GLY A 65 -14.69 -13.11 10.65
C GLY A 65 -16.00 -13.04 11.42
N ASN A 66 -16.07 -12.11 12.38
CA ASN A 66 -17.23 -11.98 13.27
C ASN A 66 -18.53 -11.57 12.54
N ASN A 67 -18.40 -10.88 11.40
CA ASN A 67 -19.52 -10.36 10.60
C ASN A 67 -19.65 -11.04 9.22
N GLY A 68 -18.95 -12.16 8.99
CA GLY A 68 -18.89 -12.81 7.69
C GLY A 68 -18.02 -12.06 6.67
N GLY A 69 -17.70 -12.69 5.52
CA GLY A 69 -16.90 -12.05 4.47
C GLY A 69 -15.50 -11.60 4.92
N ALA A 70 -14.89 -12.31 5.88
CA ALA A 70 -13.62 -11.98 6.51
C ALA A 70 -13.60 -10.58 7.17
N ILE A 71 -14.69 -10.22 7.87
CA ILE A 71 -14.83 -8.94 8.58
C ILE A 71 -14.86 -9.15 10.08
N ASP A 72 -14.02 -8.41 10.78
CA ASP A 72 -13.94 -8.36 12.23
C ASP A 72 -15.00 -7.42 12.81
N ARG A 73 -15.03 -6.16 12.35
CA ARG A 73 -16.03 -5.17 12.76
C ARG A 73 -16.45 -4.27 11.61
N GLU A 74 -17.70 -3.79 11.67
CA GLU A 74 -18.26 -2.76 10.81
C GLU A 74 -18.77 -1.59 11.64
N TRP A 75 -18.48 -0.35 11.18
CA TRP A 75 -19.04 0.89 11.71
C TRP A 75 -19.91 1.53 10.63
N GLN A 76 -21.08 2.02 11.03
CA GLN A 76 -22.04 2.62 10.10
C GLN A 76 -21.65 4.04 9.70
N VAL A 77 -20.85 4.71 10.52
CA VAL A 77 -20.39 6.08 10.29
C VAL A 77 -18.88 6.19 10.49
N THR A 78 -18.30 7.17 9.80
CA THR A 78 -16.87 7.45 9.85
C THR A 78 -16.65 8.90 10.21
N ASP A 79 -15.86 9.15 11.24
CA ASP A 79 -15.57 10.50 11.74
C ASP A 79 -14.21 11.00 11.22
N CYS A 80 -14.17 12.28 10.88
CA CYS A 80 -12.96 13.01 10.50
C CYS A 80 -12.89 14.33 11.27
N TYR A 81 -11.67 14.74 11.65
CA TYR A 81 -11.41 15.99 12.38
C TYR A 81 -10.30 16.77 11.66
N PHE A 82 -10.71 17.86 11.00
CA PHE A 82 -9.79 18.73 10.23
C PHE A 82 -9.54 20.04 10.97
N GLY A 83 -9.30 19.96 12.27
CA GLY A 83 -9.07 21.08 13.19
C GLY A 83 -9.98 21.00 14.40
N GLY A 84 -10.07 22.13 15.12
CA GLY A 84 -10.76 22.16 16.41
C GLY A 84 -9.85 21.75 17.56
N SER A 85 -10.45 21.59 18.74
CA SER A 85 -9.77 21.18 19.96
C SER A 85 -10.41 19.93 20.52
N PHE A 86 -9.64 19.14 21.27
CA PHE A 86 -10.15 18.01 22.04
C PHE A 86 -11.08 18.43 23.17
N GLU A 87 -10.97 19.67 23.68
CA GLU A 87 -11.89 20.21 24.71
C GLU A 87 -13.34 20.34 24.21
N ILE A 88 -13.55 20.47 22.90
CA ILE A 88 -14.85 20.52 22.26
C ILE A 88 -14.89 19.44 21.16
N PRO A 89 -15.04 18.15 21.55
CA PRO A 89 -14.85 17.01 20.65
C PRO A 89 -15.73 17.00 19.39
N THR A 90 -16.93 17.57 19.47
CA THR A 90 -17.86 17.61 18.33
C THR A 90 -17.69 18.82 17.42
N LYS A 91 -16.91 19.83 17.83
CA LYS A 91 -16.66 21.01 17.02
C LYS A 91 -15.72 20.64 15.87
N GLN A 92 -16.12 21.00 14.66
CA GLN A 92 -15.40 20.68 13.43
C GLN A 92 -15.27 19.17 13.15
N ARG A 93 -16.08 18.32 13.82
CA ARG A 93 -16.23 16.93 13.43
C ARG A 93 -17.02 16.87 12.12
N MET A 94 -16.45 16.18 11.13
CA MET A 94 -17.15 15.80 9.92
C MET A 94 -17.51 14.32 10.00
N ARG A 95 -18.79 14.03 10.09
CA ARG A 95 -19.31 12.66 10.11
C ARG A 95 -19.75 12.25 8.70
N LEU A 96 -19.15 11.20 8.20
CA LEU A 96 -19.43 10.64 6.89
C LEU A 96 -20.42 9.47 7.03
N ASP A 97 -21.55 9.56 6.33
CA ASP A 97 -22.56 8.48 6.23
C ASP A 97 -22.08 7.43 5.21
N ARG A 98 -20.92 6.86 5.46
CA ARG A 98 -20.33 5.78 4.66
C ARG A 98 -19.80 4.72 5.60
N PRO A 99 -20.37 3.50 5.59
CA PRO A 99 -19.92 2.41 6.46
C PRO A 99 -18.50 1.97 6.14
N TYR A 100 -17.77 1.62 7.20
CA TYR A 100 -16.37 1.19 7.14
C TYR A 100 -16.19 -0.14 7.86
N LYS A 101 -15.33 -1.01 7.35
CA LYS A 101 -15.09 -2.34 7.89
C LYS A 101 -13.61 -2.54 8.22
N ARG A 102 -13.33 -3.23 9.32
CA ARG A 102 -12.03 -3.83 9.60
C ARG A 102 -12.02 -5.25 9.08
N VAL A 103 -11.04 -5.57 8.26
CA VAL A 103 -10.85 -6.91 7.70
C VAL A 103 -10.20 -7.81 8.74
N ASP A 104 -10.77 -8.99 8.95
CA ASP A 104 -10.11 -10.10 9.63
C ASP A 104 -9.07 -10.71 8.69
N LYS A 105 -7.82 -10.30 8.88
CA LYS A 105 -6.71 -10.70 8.02
C LYS A 105 -6.44 -12.20 8.02
N ASN A 106 -6.72 -12.90 9.12
CA ASN A 106 -6.58 -14.35 9.22
C ASN A 106 -7.68 -15.07 8.45
N ALA A 107 -8.95 -14.67 8.65
CA ALA A 107 -10.08 -15.21 7.90
C ALA A 107 -9.94 -14.96 6.39
N LEU A 108 -9.45 -13.78 5.98
CA LEU A 108 -9.16 -13.49 4.58
C LEU A 108 -8.06 -14.39 4.03
N ARG A 109 -6.94 -14.52 4.75
CA ARG A 109 -5.82 -15.37 4.38
C ARG A 109 -6.27 -16.82 4.19
N ASP A 110 -7.04 -17.33 5.13
CA ASP A 110 -7.50 -18.71 5.11
C ASP A 110 -8.49 -18.94 3.96
N SER A 111 -9.43 -18.03 3.73
CA SER A 111 -10.36 -18.10 2.59
C SER A 111 -9.67 -18.12 1.24
N LEU A 112 -8.57 -17.36 1.08
CA LEU A 112 -7.78 -17.33 -0.15
C LEU A 112 -6.80 -18.51 -0.27
N THR A 113 -6.74 -19.42 0.73
CA THR A 113 -5.84 -20.57 0.73
C THR A 113 -6.57 -21.88 0.45
N ILE A 114 -7.85 -21.97 0.82
CA ILE A 114 -8.60 -23.24 0.83
C ILE A 114 -8.73 -23.84 -0.57
N GLY A 115 -7.99 -24.93 -0.80
CA GLY A 115 -8.25 -25.88 -1.87
C GLY A 115 -7.92 -25.45 -3.29
N SER A 116 -7.16 -24.37 -3.48
CA SER A 116 -7.04 -23.77 -4.79
C SER A 116 -5.68 -24.01 -5.46
N TYR A 117 -4.58 -23.65 -4.86
CA TYR A 117 -3.24 -23.73 -5.48
C TYR A 117 -2.29 -24.61 -4.68
N ARG A 118 -1.19 -25.03 -5.32
CA ARG A 118 -0.11 -25.75 -4.64
C ARG A 118 0.84 -24.77 -3.96
N ARG A 119 1.26 -25.07 -2.74
CA ARG A 119 2.29 -24.31 -2.00
C ARG A 119 3.68 -24.82 -2.36
N LEU A 120 4.63 -23.91 -2.45
CA LEU A 120 6.04 -24.21 -2.59
C LEU A 120 6.83 -23.36 -1.59
N ASP A 121 7.44 -24.01 -0.59
CA ASP A 121 8.21 -23.34 0.47
C ASP A 121 9.62 -22.98 -0.04
N ALA A 122 9.66 -21.98 -0.90
CA ALA A 122 10.88 -21.44 -1.50
C ALA A 122 10.67 -19.99 -1.90
N LYS A 123 11.74 -19.20 -1.89
CA LYS A 123 11.72 -17.79 -2.32
C LYS A 123 12.74 -17.52 -3.41
N HIS A 124 12.49 -16.48 -4.20
CA HIS A 124 13.50 -15.95 -5.09
C HIS A 124 14.65 -15.37 -4.25
N PHE A 125 15.89 -15.60 -4.69
CA PHE A 125 17.07 -15.00 -4.08
C PHE A 125 17.84 -14.22 -5.16
N SER A 126 18.36 -13.07 -4.78
CA SER A 126 19.36 -12.35 -5.56
C SER A 126 20.73 -12.74 -5.03
N THR A 127 21.59 -13.25 -5.88
CA THR A 127 23.03 -13.27 -5.57
C THR A 127 23.51 -11.83 -5.66
N ALA A 128 24.26 -11.36 -4.69
CA ALA A 128 24.66 -9.95 -4.52
C ALA A 128 25.32 -9.32 -5.78
N ASN A 129 25.81 -10.14 -6.70
CA ASN A 129 26.49 -9.72 -7.93
C ASN A 129 25.64 -9.84 -9.21
N ASN A 130 24.36 -10.20 -9.14
CA ASN A 130 23.49 -10.38 -10.30
C ASN A 130 22.30 -9.43 -10.27
N ILE A 131 22.58 -8.14 -10.44
CA ILE A 131 21.58 -7.10 -10.68
C ILE A 131 20.93 -7.26 -12.05
N ASN A 132 21.56 -7.97 -12.99
CA ASN A 132 21.05 -8.26 -14.32
C ASN A 132 20.19 -9.54 -14.31
N VAL A 133 18.92 -9.39 -14.04
CA VAL A 133 17.87 -10.42 -14.13
C VAL A 133 17.82 -11.08 -15.53
N TYR A 134 18.37 -10.44 -16.54
CA TYR A 134 18.41 -10.88 -17.94
C TYR A 134 19.79 -11.37 -18.42
N SER A 135 20.76 -11.54 -17.52
CA SER A 135 22.02 -12.19 -17.89
C SER A 135 21.76 -13.65 -18.27
N PRO A 136 22.42 -14.19 -19.33
CA PRO A 136 22.34 -15.63 -19.65
C PRO A 136 22.78 -16.55 -18.50
N ALA A 137 23.53 -16.03 -17.54
CA ALA A 137 23.90 -16.70 -16.28
C ALA A 137 22.96 -16.34 -15.11
N GLY A 138 21.86 -15.62 -15.37
CA GLY A 138 20.91 -15.17 -14.34
C GLY A 138 19.99 -16.28 -13.84
N SER A 139 19.43 -16.08 -12.66
CA SER A 139 18.47 -17.01 -12.05
C SER A 139 17.09 -17.04 -12.74
N LEU A 140 16.91 -16.27 -13.81
CA LEU A 140 15.66 -16.12 -14.56
C LEU A 140 15.93 -16.15 -16.07
N VAL A 141 15.27 -17.07 -16.78
CA VAL A 141 15.37 -17.21 -18.23
C VAL A 141 13.98 -17.36 -18.86
N HIS A 142 13.72 -16.60 -19.92
CA HIS A 142 12.49 -16.68 -20.71
C HIS A 142 12.73 -17.35 -22.05
N ASP A 143 11.80 -18.23 -22.47
CA ASP A 143 11.73 -18.79 -23.82
C ASP A 143 10.28 -18.84 -24.31
N GLU A 144 10.07 -19.36 -25.51
CA GLU A 144 8.72 -19.47 -26.11
C GLU A 144 7.75 -20.34 -25.27
N LYS A 145 8.28 -21.27 -24.48
CA LYS A 145 7.49 -22.24 -23.69
C LYS A 145 7.25 -21.81 -22.26
N GLY A 146 7.91 -20.73 -21.79
CA GLY A 146 7.73 -20.23 -20.43
C GLY A 146 8.92 -19.50 -19.85
N THR A 147 8.93 -19.49 -18.54
CA THR A 147 9.94 -18.87 -17.69
C THR A 147 10.54 -19.92 -16.78
N THR A 148 11.86 -20.01 -16.77
CA THR A 148 12.64 -20.83 -15.83
C THR A 148 13.26 -19.93 -14.78
N ILE A 149 13.08 -20.25 -13.50
CA ILE A 149 13.58 -19.46 -12.37
C ILE A 149 14.21 -20.39 -11.33
N GLN A 150 15.25 -19.92 -10.67
CA GLN A 150 15.84 -20.56 -9.50
C GLN A 150 15.25 -19.97 -8.22
N LEU A 151 14.86 -20.85 -7.31
CA LEU A 151 14.33 -20.51 -6.01
C LEU A 151 15.16 -21.18 -4.92
N ARG A 152 15.23 -20.58 -3.74
CA ARG A 152 15.93 -21.13 -2.57
C ARG A 152 14.92 -21.53 -1.52
N LYS A 153 15.02 -22.76 -1.01
CA LYS A 153 14.29 -23.24 0.15
C LYS A 153 14.91 -22.72 1.46
N GLU A 154 14.23 -22.90 2.58
CA GLU A 154 14.73 -22.51 3.90
C GLU A 154 16.04 -23.23 4.29
N ASP A 155 16.20 -24.50 3.89
CA ASP A 155 17.41 -25.29 4.11
C ASP A 155 18.59 -24.90 3.22
N GLY A 156 18.42 -23.90 2.36
CA GLY A 156 19.42 -23.40 1.43
C GLY A 156 19.45 -24.13 0.08
N GLU A 157 18.68 -25.20 -0.10
CA GLU A 157 18.58 -25.92 -1.38
C GLU A 157 18.08 -25.01 -2.49
N ILE A 158 18.78 -25.01 -3.64
CA ILE A 158 18.37 -24.27 -4.82
C ILE A 158 17.62 -25.20 -5.75
N ILE A 159 16.38 -24.85 -6.04
CA ILE A 159 15.53 -25.59 -6.98
C ILE A 159 15.27 -24.76 -8.22
N THR A 160 15.13 -25.45 -9.35
CA THR A 160 14.77 -24.84 -10.63
C THR A 160 13.29 -25.12 -10.92
N VAL A 161 12.52 -24.06 -11.10
CA VAL A 161 11.08 -24.13 -11.41
C VAL A 161 10.86 -23.58 -12.80
N ARG A 162 10.05 -24.29 -13.61
CA ARG A 162 9.61 -23.82 -14.92
C ARG A 162 8.10 -23.64 -14.91
N ALA A 163 7.64 -22.47 -15.34
CA ALA A 163 6.23 -22.12 -15.45
C ALA A 163 5.94 -21.41 -16.77
N LYS A 164 4.74 -21.55 -17.31
CA LYS A 164 4.32 -20.77 -18.50
C LYS A 164 4.35 -19.28 -18.21
N LEU A 165 3.81 -18.87 -17.07
CA LEU A 165 3.76 -17.46 -16.64
C LEU A 165 4.30 -17.33 -15.21
N LEU A 166 4.94 -16.20 -14.94
CA LEU A 166 5.45 -15.79 -13.63
C LEU A 166 4.76 -14.49 -13.20
N VAL A 167 4.11 -14.54 -12.04
CA VAL A 167 3.52 -13.35 -11.38
C VAL A 167 4.32 -13.04 -10.13
N ASP A 168 4.84 -11.83 -10.02
CA ASP A 168 5.57 -11.35 -8.86
C ASP A 168 4.64 -10.51 -7.97
N THR A 169 4.46 -10.97 -6.74
CA THR A 169 3.66 -10.31 -5.70
C THR A 169 4.47 -10.08 -4.42
N THR A 170 5.81 -10.05 -4.55
CA THR A 170 6.73 -9.92 -3.41
C THR A 170 6.78 -8.51 -2.80
N GLY A 171 5.92 -7.61 -3.27
CA GLY A 171 5.79 -6.27 -2.74
C GLY A 171 6.59 -5.22 -3.51
N HIS A 172 6.73 -4.04 -2.93
CA HIS A 172 7.35 -2.90 -3.61
C HIS A 172 8.87 -3.04 -3.80
N GLU A 173 9.52 -3.90 -3.04
CA GLU A 173 10.95 -4.22 -3.17
C GLU A 173 11.23 -5.34 -4.18
N THR A 174 10.27 -5.64 -5.06
CA THR A 174 10.48 -6.64 -6.12
C THR A 174 11.80 -6.40 -6.86
N LYS A 175 12.51 -7.50 -7.14
CA LYS A 175 13.75 -7.48 -7.93
C LYS A 175 13.55 -8.07 -9.34
N LEU A 176 12.35 -8.59 -9.62
CA LEU A 176 12.04 -9.24 -10.88
C LEU A 176 11.21 -8.38 -11.81
N VAL A 177 10.36 -7.52 -11.28
CA VAL A 177 9.58 -6.57 -12.09
C VAL A 177 10.43 -5.37 -12.41
N LEU A 178 10.71 -5.17 -13.68
CA LEU A 178 11.41 -3.99 -14.18
C LEU A 178 10.49 -2.79 -14.13
N ARG A 179 11.03 -1.65 -13.71
CA ARG A 179 10.30 -0.39 -13.61
C ARG A 179 10.85 0.64 -14.57
N ASP A 180 9.98 1.49 -15.09
CA ASP A 180 10.37 2.57 -15.99
C ASP A 180 10.87 3.77 -15.19
N THR A 181 12.18 3.86 -15.00
CA THR A 181 12.85 4.95 -14.28
C THR A 181 12.83 6.29 -15.03
N ARG A 182 12.38 6.30 -16.28
CA ARG A 182 12.14 7.54 -17.05
C ARG A 182 10.77 8.17 -16.75
N ASP A 183 9.93 7.47 -16.00
CA ASP A 183 8.68 8.05 -15.49
C ASP A 183 9.00 9.31 -14.67
N PRO A 184 8.44 10.48 -14.99
CA PRO A 184 8.68 11.71 -14.24
C PRO A 184 8.30 11.59 -12.76
N TYR A 185 7.47 10.61 -12.42
CA TYR A 185 7.08 10.28 -11.06
C TYR A 185 7.81 9.04 -10.51
N CYS A 186 9.05 8.82 -10.92
CA CYS A 186 9.82 7.65 -10.52
C CYS A 186 10.13 7.58 -9.01
N SER A 187 10.13 8.73 -8.32
CA SER A 187 10.37 8.79 -6.88
C SER A 187 9.05 8.78 -6.11
N PRO A 188 8.75 7.75 -5.31
CA PRO A 188 7.54 7.73 -4.49
C PRO A 188 7.61 8.73 -3.34
N GLY A 189 6.45 9.14 -2.83
CA GLY A 189 6.31 9.59 -1.46
C GLY A 189 6.11 8.38 -0.54
N PHE A 190 6.10 8.60 0.77
CA PHE A 190 5.97 7.53 1.74
C PHE A 190 4.91 7.84 2.79
N GLN A 191 4.04 6.87 3.02
CA GLN A 191 3.19 6.84 4.21
C GLN A 191 3.89 5.98 5.25
N ILE A 192 4.10 6.55 6.44
CA ILE A 192 4.70 5.87 7.58
C ILE A 192 3.65 5.80 8.67
N ALA A 193 3.46 4.62 9.24
CA ALA A 193 2.50 4.42 10.30
C ALA A 193 3.08 3.57 11.44
N TYR A 194 2.75 3.98 12.66
CA TYR A 194 2.82 3.14 13.83
C TYR A 194 1.40 2.81 14.27
N GLY A 195 1.05 1.53 14.25
CA GLY A 195 -0.23 1.01 14.71
C GLY A 195 -0.09 0.09 15.91
N CYS A 196 -1.08 0.10 16.80
CA CYS A 196 -1.16 -0.84 17.91
C CYS A 196 -2.61 -1.24 18.18
N LEU A 197 -2.83 -2.54 18.29
CA LEU A 197 -4.06 -3.09 18.87
C LEU A 197 -3.83 -3.25 20.37
N VAL A 198 -4.66 -2.60 21.17
CA VAL A 198 -4.48 -2.54 22.62
C VAL A 198 -5.75 -2.88 23.38
N GLU A 199 -5.59 -3.41 24.59
CA GLU A 199 -6.62 -3.40 25.63
C GLU A 199 -6.41 -2.15 26.49
N ILE A 200 -7.50 -1.45 26.80
CA ILE A 200 -7.49 -0.22 27.58
C ILE A 200 -8.19 -0.41 28.93
N ASP A 201 -7.76 0.35 29.90
CA ASP A 201 -8.42 0.44 31.21
C ASP A 201 -9.80 1.09 31.06
N GLU A 202 -10.81 0.62 31.79
CA GLU A 202 -12.17 1.16 31.76
C GLU A 202 -12.22 2.66 32.09
N SER A 203 -11.30 3.16 32.92
CA SER A 203 -11.17 4.59 33.22
C SER A 203 -10.75 5.45 32.03
N SER A 204 -10.30 4.84 30.93
CA SER A 204 -10.01 5.53 29.66
C SER A 204 -11.27 5.94 28.89
N SER A 205 -12.42 5.46 29.33
CA SER A 205 -13.73 5.80 28.78
C SER A 205 -14.39 6.85 29.68
N PRO A 206 -14.47 8.13 29.26
CA PRO A 206 -15.12 9.17 30.07
C PRO A 206 -16.62 8.90 30.26
N ASP A 207 -17.19 8.13 29.38
CA ASP A 207 -18.52 7.57 29.41
C ASP A 207 -18.56 6.22 28.71
N LEU A 208 -19.69 5.53 28.68
CA LEU A 208 -19.84 4.22 28.05
C LEU A 208 -19.74 4.27 26.52
N THR A 209 -19.83 5.46 25.91
CA THR A 209 -19.93 5.65 24.45
C THR A 209 -18.62 6.09 23.80
N HIS A 210 -17.61 6.51 24.57
CA HIS A 210 -16.34 7.01 24.02
C HIS A 210 -15.13 6.32 24.62
N VAL A 211 -14.02 6.37 23.86
CA VAL A 211 -12.65 6.07 24.31
C VAL A 211 -11.84 7.35 24.12
N GLY A 212 -11.47 8.01 25.22
CA GLY A 212 -10.94 9.37 25.10
C GLY A 212 -11.90 10.23 24.28
N PRO A 213 -11.47 10.86 23.17
CA PRO A 213 -12.34 11.68 22.34
C PRO A 213 -13.05 10.90 21.21
N TYR A 214 -12.89 9.58 21.13
CA TYR A 214 -13.35 8.76 20.00
C TYR A 214 -14.65 8.03 20.33
N ASP A 215 -15.65 8.20 19.49
CA ASP A 215 -16.95 7.53 19.57
C ASP A 215 -16.77 6.02 19.28
N LYS A 216 -17.24 5.14 20.19
CA LYS A 216 -17.12 3.69 20.04
C LYS A 216 -17.93 3.13 18.87
N GLU A 217 -18.97 3.84 18.43
CA GLU A 217 -19.85 3.41 17.33
C GLU A 217 -19.44 4.06 15.99
N ALA A 218 -18.34 4.81 15.96
CA ALA A 218 -17.77 5.39 14.75
C ALA A 218 -16.31 4.95 14.56
N MET A 219 -15.92 4.77 13.31
CA MET A 219 -14.52 4.67 12.95
C MET A 219 -13.95 6.08 12.77
N THR A 220 -12.82 6.40 13.41
CA THR A 220 -12.12 7.67 13.16
C THR A 220 -11.09 7.48 12.04
N LEU A 221 -11.34 8.12 10.89
CA LEU A 221 -10.49 7.98 9.70
C LEU A 221 -9.34 8.99 9.70
N PHE A 222 -9.61 10.24 10.10
CA PHE A 222 -8.61 11.30 10.17
C PHE A 222 -8.81 12.14 11.42
N ASP A 223 -7.81 12.18 12.28
CA ASP A 223 -7.78 13.17 13.38
C ASP A 223 -6.50 13.98 13.32
N TYR A 224 -6.60 15.17 12.69
CA TYR A 224 -5.52 16.16 12.57
C TYR A 224 -5.51 17.20 13.70
N ARG A 225 -6.21 16.98 14.82
CA ARG A 225 -6.10 17.86 16.00
C ARG A 225 -4.69 17.76 16.59
N THR A 226 -4.16 18.85 17.11
CA THR A 226 -2.74 18.97 17.52
C THR A 226 -2.55 19.48 18.94
N ASP A 227 -3.61 19.62 19.74
CA ASP A 227 -3.57 20.12 21.13
C ASP A 227 -2.80 19.18 22.09
N HIS A 228 -2.50 17.96 21.67
CA HIS A 228 -1.65 17.03 22.43
C HIS A 228 -0.16 17.37 22.38
N PHE A 229 0.26 18.25 21.48
CA PHE A 229 1.65 18.72 21.49
C PHE A 229 1.83 19.77 22.58
N ASP A 230 2.80 19.54 23.47
CA ASP A 230 3.14 20.48 24.54
C ASP A 230 3.61 21.81 23.94
N GLU A 231 2.98 22.92 24.37
CA GLU A 231 3.37 24.25 23.95
C GLU A 231 4.82 24.59 24.36
N ASN A 232 5.34 23.95 25.40
CA ASN A 232 6.70 24.09 25.86
C ASN A 232 7.72 23.27 25.07
N ASP A 233 7.29 22.25 24.32
CA ASP A 233 8.13 21.53 23.35
C ASP A 233 7.97 22.10 21.93
N SER A 234 8.57 23.27 21.73
CA SER A 234 8.54 23.96 20.44
C SER A 234 9.11 23.11 19.28
N SER A 235 10.00 22.17 19.57
CA SER A 235 10.61 21.30 18.57
C SER A 235 9.61 20.26 18.04
N MET A 236 8.93 19.53 18.92
CA MET A 236 7.92 18.54 18.53
C MET A 236 6.74 19.20 17.83
N LYS A 237 6.25 20.32 18.36
CA LYS A 237 5.16 21.10 17.75
C LYS A 237 5.53 21.54 16.32
N THR A 238 6.72 22.13 16.13
CA THR A 238 7.19 22.58 14.81
C THR A 238 7.32 21.42 13.83
N ARG A 239 7.89 20.28 14.25
CA ARG A 239 7.97 19.10 13.40
C ARG A 239 6.58 18.55 13.04
N GLY A 240 5.66 18.48 14.02
CA GLY A 240 4.29 18.05 13.81
C GLY A 240 3.49 18.97 12.88
N GLU A 241 3.77 20.26 12.88
CA GLU A 241 3.14 21.21 11.95
C GLU A 241 3.69 21.12 10.52
N ARG A 242 4.99 20.84 10.36
CA ARG A 242 5.67 20.78 9.04
C ARG A 242 5.51 19.44 8.34
N ALA A 243 5.54 18.34 9.08
CA ALA A 243 5.33 16.99 8.60
C ALA A 243 4.20 16.34 9.42
N PRO A 244 2.95 16.68 9.12
CA PRO A 244 1.81 16.29 9.93
C PRO A 244 1.56 14.81 9.92
N THR A 245 1.16 14.29 11.09
CA THR A 245 0.55 12.97 11.26
C THR A 245 -0.88 13.13 11.75
N PHE A 246 -1.65 12.08 11.65
CA PHE A 246 -3.02 12.01 12.14
C PHE A 246 -3.27 10.68 12.83
N MET A 247 -4.23 10.68 13.74
CA MET A 247 -4.70 9.46 14.36
C MET A 247 -5.81 8.82 13.55
N TYR A 248 -5.70 7.52 13.41
CA TYR A 248 -6.68 6.59 12.91
C TYR A 248 -7.10 5.70 14.09
N ALA A 249 -8.39 5.65 14.42
CA ALA A 249 -8.85 4.92 15.60
C ALA A 249 -10.03 4.02 15.26
N MET A 250 -9.90 2.75 15.60
CA MET A 250 -10.92 1.71 15.44
C MET A 250 -11.28 1.11 16.79
N PRO A 251 -12.27 1.63 17.50
CA PRO A 251 -12.79 0.96 18.70
C PRO A 251 -13.40 -0.39 18.33
N LEU A 252 -12.99 -1.46 19.01
CA LEU A 252 -13.48 -2.81 18.84
C LEU A 252 -14.39 -3.21 20.00
N LYS A 253 -14.60 -4.50 20.23
CA LYS A 253 -15.32 -5.04 21.38
C LYS A 253 -14.37 -5.19 22.58
N ASP A 254 -14.93 -5.36 23.77
CA ASP A 254 -14.20 -5.78 24.97
C ASP A 254 -13.02 -4.86 25.37
N ASN A 255 -13.22 -3.54 25.28
CA ASN A 255 -12.21 -2.52 25.57
C ASN A 255 -10.95 -2.62 24.70
N GLN A 256 -11.05 -3.26 23.54
CA GLN A 256 -9.98 -3.29 22.55
C GLN A 256 -10.13 -2.14 21.57
N VAL A 257 -9.02 -1.49 21.28
CA VAL A 257 -8.96 -0.41 20.28
C VAL A 257 -7.70 -0.56 19.45
N PHE A 258 -7.84 -0.40 18.15
CA PHE A 258 -6.69 -0.21 17.28
C PHE A 258 -6.46 1.28 17.08
N PHE A 259 -5.27 1.74 17.42
CA PHE A 259 -4.79 3.11 17.19
C PHE A 259 -3.63 3.09 16.21
N GLU A 260 -3.63 4.06 15.28
CA GLU A 260 -2.54 4.24 14.34
C GLU A 260 -2.23 5.72 14.17
N GLU A 261 -1.02 6.13 14.52
CA GLU A 261 -0.50 7.45 14.19
C GLU A 261 0.28 7.35 12.89
N THR A 262 -0.16 8.04 11.86
CA THR A 262 0.36 7.89 10.51
C THR A 262 0.56 9.23 9.82
N SER A 263 1.64 9.35 9.02
CA SER A 263 1.74 10.40 8.02
C SER A 263 0.81 10.08 6.85
N LEU A 264 0.33 11.07 6.12
CA LEU A 264 -0.39 10.76 4.89
C LEU A 264 0.60 10.35 3.80
N VAL A 265 1.35 11.29 3.30
CA VAL A 265 2.41 11.08 2.31
C VAL A 265 3.50 12.13 2.56
N ALA A 266 4.75 11.71 2.63
CA ALA A 266 5.87 12.60 2.90
C ALA A 266 7.12 12.20 2.10
N ARG A 267 7.92 13.18 1.73
CA ARG A 267 9.26 13.02 1.15
C ARG A 267 10.13 14.19 1.61
N PRO A 268 11.15 13.95 2.48
CA PRO A 268 11.50 12.65 3.06
C PRO A 268 10.40 12.09 3.96
N ALA A 269 10.41 10.78 4.18
CA ALA A 269 9.47 10.09 5.04
C ALA A 269 9.58 10.55 6.51
N VAL A 270 8.47 10.57 7.25
CA VAL A 270 8.50 10.70 8.72
C VAL A 270 9.10 9.43 9.31
N SER A 271 9.87 9.52 10.39
CA SER A 271 10.45 8.32 10.99
C SER A 271 9.39 7.49 11.73
N LEU A 272 9.56 6.16 11.74
CA LEU A 272 8.70 5.24 12.51
C LEU A 272 8.73 5.57 14.01
N GLN A 273 9.90 5.92 14.52
CA GLN A 273 10.07 6.32 15.92
C GLN A 273 9.24 7.58 16.23
N GLU A 274 9.23 8.56 15.35
CA GLU A 274 8.45 9.78 15.53
C GLU A 274 6.94 9.52 15.51
N CYS A 275 6.45 8.63 14.62
CA CYS A 275 5.05 8.22 14.64
C CYS A 275 4.67 7.54 15.97
N LYS A 276 5.53 6.66 16.49
CA LYS A 276 5.31 6.02 17.79
C LYS A 276 5.28 7.04 18.94
N GLU A 277 6.26 7.94 18.99
CA GLU A 277 6.33 8.99 20.03
C GLU A 277 5.09 9.88 20.01
N ARG A 278 4.62 10.28 18.82
CA ARG A 278 3.41 11.09 18.66
C ARG A 278 2.15 10.32 19.09
N CYS A 279 2.07 9.04 18.77
CA CYS A 279 0.99 8.17 19.26
C CYS A 279 0.96 8.12 20.79
N ASP A 280 2.10 7.84 21.42
CA ASP A 280 2.22 7.77 22.89
C ASP A 280 1.83 9.09 23.56
N ILE A 281 2.28 10.23 23.01
CA ILE A 281 1.93 11.56 23.50
C ILE A 281 0.42 11.79 23.38
N ARG A 282 -0.19 11.46 22.25
CA ARG A 282 -1.63 11.64 22.01
C ARG A 282 -2.47 10.77 22.96
N LEU A 283 -2.15 9.48 23.09
CA LEU A 283 -2.87 8.58 24.00
C LEU A 283 -2.78 9.07 25.45
N LYS A 284 -1.58 9.51 25.88
CA LYS A 284 -1.37 10.10 27.21
C LYS A 284 -2.18 11.38 27.42
N HIS A 285 -2.20 12.28 26.42
CA HIS A 285 -3.00 13.52 26.48
C HIS A 285 -4.49 13.25 26.69
N HIS A 286 -5.00 12.21 26.06
CA HIS A 286 -6.40 11.78 26.19
C HIS A 286 -6.69 10.97 27.45
N GLY A 287 -5.71 10.72 28.31
CA GLY A 287 -5.85 9.88 29.50
C GLY A 287 -6.15 8.40 29.17
N ILE A 288 -5.84 7.98 27.93
CA ILE A 288 -6.04 6.57 27.52
C ILE A 288 -4.93 5.73 28.15
N LYS A 289 -5.30 4.83 29.04
CA LYS A 289 -4.39 3.92 29.74
C LYS A 289 -4.41 2.57 29.06
N VAL A 290 -3.32 2.25 28.39
CA VAL A 290 -3.10 0.94 27.78
C VAL A 290 -2.72 -0.05 28.88
N THR A 291 -3.52 -1.11 29.04
CA THR A 291 -3.27 -2.20 29.99
C THR A 291 -2.46 -3.31 29.35
N LYS A 292 -2.64 -3.53 28.03
CA LYS A 292 -1.94 -4.56 27.28
C LYS A 292 -1.84 -4.18 25.82
N VAL A 293 -0.69 -4.41 25.21
CA VAL A 293 -0.50 -4.36 23.77
C VAL A 293 -0.68 -5.76 23.20
N LEU A 294 -1.63 -5.92 22.30
CA LEU A 294 -1.95 -7.20 21.65
C LEU A 294 -1.16 -7.38 20.36
N GLU A 295 -1.12 -6.32 19.52
CA GLU A 295 -0.38 -6.27 18.27
C GLU A 295 0.31 -4.91 18.14
N GLU A 296 1.50 -4.89 17.56
CA GLU A 296 2.15 -3.66 17.08
C GLU A 296 2.45 -3.81 15.59
N GLU A 297 2.24 -2.76 14.83
CA GLU A 297 2.63 -2.70 13.43
C GLU A 297 3.41 -1.43 13.11
N PHE A 298 4.35 -1.58 12.20
CA PHE A 298 5.15 -0.49 11.65
C PHE A 298 5.03 -0.55 10.14
N CYS A 299 4.32 0.41 9.54
CA CYS A 299 4.11 0.43 8.12
C CYS A 299 5.00 1.46 7.42
N TYR A 300 5.58 1.02 6.33
CA TYR A 300 6.31 1.85 5.39
C TYR A 300 5.74 1.58 4.00
N ILE A 301 4.94 2.52 3.50
CA ILE A 301 4.13 2.33 2.30
C ILE A 301 4.59 3.32 1.23
N PRO A 302 5.31 2.88 0.18
CA PRO A 302 5.61 3.73 -0.97
C PRO A 302 4.34 4.08 -1.74
N MET A 303 4.13 5.36 -1.98
CA MET A 303 2.96 5.91 -2.66
C MET A 303 3.39 6.55 -3.98
N GLY A 304 2.92 6.03 -5.10
CA GLY A 304 3.42 6.41 -6.42
C GLY A 304 4.70 5.65 -6.78
N GLY A 305 5.61 6.30 -7.48
CA GLY A 305 6.85 5.70 -7.99
C GLY A 305 6.72 5.17 -9.41
N ALA A 306 7.83 4.70 -9.98
CA ALA A 306 7.90 4.23 -11.36
C ALA A 306 6.99 3.01 -11.60
N LEU A 307 6.18 3.06 -12.66
CA LEU A 307 5.35 1.94 -13.07
C LEU A 307 6.20 0.78 -13.60
N PRO A 308 5.69 -0.47 -13.56
CA PRO A 308 6.31 -1.57 -14.27
C PRO A 308 6.48 -1.27 -15.76
N CYS A 309 7.59 -1.73 -16.35
CA CYS A 309 7.77 -1.68 -17.79
C CYS A 309 6.70 -2.52 -18.49
N ARG A 310 6.16 -2.00 -19.60
CA ARG A 310 5.12 -2.66 -20.37
C ARG A 310 5.58 -3.97 -21.00
N ASP A 311 6.78 -3.95 -21.57
CA ASP A 311 7.30 -5.02 -22.41
C ASP A 311 8.21 -5.98 -21.62
N GLN A 312 7.63 -6.65 -20.63
CA GLN A 312 8.33 -7.65 -19.82
C GLN A 312 7.46 -8.88 -19.60
N ARG A 313 8.13 -10.03 -19.46
CA ARG A 313 7.47 -11.32 -19.25
C ARG A 313 7.05 -11.55 -17.79
N VAL A 314 7.70 -10.92 -16.84
CA VAL A 314 7.32 -10.98 -15.42
C VAL A 314 6.15 -10.03 -15.18
N ILE A 315 5.07 -10.58 -14.66
CA ILE A 315 3.85 -9.83 -14.38
C ILE A 315 3.88 -9.38 -12.93
N GLY A 316 3.83 -8.08 -12.65
CA GLY A 316 3.70 -7.56 -11.28
C GLY A 316 2.23 -7.48 -10.84
N LEU A 317 1.97 -7.68 -9.53
CA LEU A 317 0.67 -7.42 -8.91
C LEU A 317 0.88 -6.85 -7.49
N GLY A 318 -0.04 -6.02 -7.03
CA GLY A 318 0.03 -5.37 -5.72
C GLY A 318 1.17 -4.36 -5.64
N GLY A 319 1.99 -4.42 -4.59
CA GLY A 319 3.14 -3.52 -4.43
C GLY A 319 4.18 -3.65 -5.55
N ALA A 320 4.37 -4.85 -6.11
CA ALA A 320 5.25 -5.06 -7.25
C ALA A 320 4.77 -4.33 -8.52
N ALA A 321 3.47 -4.10 -8.64
CA ALA A 321 2.86 -3.33 -9.73
C ALA A 321 2.57 -1.87 -9.37
N VAL A 322 3.05 -1.36 -8.22
CA VAL A 322 2.84 0.04 -7.78
C VAL A 322 1.34 0.39 -7.64
N MET A 323 0.54 -0.55 -7.12
CA MET A 323 -0.91 -0.40 -7.05
C MET A 323 -1.39 0.40 -5.83
N VAL A 324 -0.53 0.79 -4.91
CA VAL A 324 -0.87 1.71 -3.80
C VAL A 324 -1.34 3.04 -4.38
N HIS A 325 -2.47 3.56 -3.88
CA HIS A 325 -2.98 4.84 -4.36
C HIS A 325 -2.03 5.98 -3.95
N PRO A 326 -1.55 6.81 -4.89
CA PRO A 326 -0.44 7.71 -4.64
C PRO A 326 -0.75 8.88 -3.69
N SER A 327 -2.03 9.20 -3.45
CA SER A 327 -2.43 10.30 -2.55
C SER A 327 -3.07 9.81 -1.25
N THR A 328 -3.58 8.58 -1.20
CA THR A 328 -4.41 8.11 -0.08
C THR A 328 -3.87 6.88 0.63
N GLY A 329 -2.90 6.17 0.03
CA GLY A 329 -2.38 4.91 0.56
C GLY A 329 -3.31 3.71 0.41
N TYR A 330 -4.52 3.86 -0.13
CA TYR A 330 -5.45 2.76 -0.34
C TYR A 330 -4.83 1.68 -1.21
N HIS A 331 -4.90 0.43 -0.75
CA HIS A 331 -4.23 -0.66 -1.44
C HIS A 331 -5.06 -1.95 -1.53
N LEU A 332 -5.64 -2.45 -0.42
CA LEU A 332 -6.23 -3.79 -0.39
C LEU A 332 -7.31 -3.98 -1.46
N CYS A 333 -8.35 -3.11 -1.49
CA CYS A 333 -9.42 -3.22 -2.47
C CYS A 333 -8.94 -3.07 -3.91
N ARG A 334 -7.98 -2.16 -4.14
CA ARG A 334 -7.34 -1.99 -5.46
C ARG A 334 -6.61 -3.26 -5.90
N CYS A 335 -5.85 -3.84 -4.99
CA CYS A 335 -5.09 -5.07 -5.25
C CYS A 335 -6.02 -6.26 -5.53
N MET A 336 -7.06 -6.44 -4.73
CA MET A 336 -7.99 -7.56 -4.89
C MET A 336 -8.83 -7.43 -6.16
N MET A 337 -9.33 -6.24 -6.49
CA MET A 337 -10.03 -6.01 -7.76
C MET A 337 -9.09 -6.15 -8.96
N GLY A 338 -7.87 -5.62 -8.86
CA GLY A 338 -6.84 -5.79 -9.88
C GLY A 338 -6.47 -7.25 -10.11
N ALA A 339 -6.43 -8.07 -9.06
CA ALA A 339 -6.21 -9.50 -9.18
C ALA A 339 -7.34 -10.19 -9.98
N ALA A 340 -8.61 -9.82 -9.74
CA ALA A 340 -9.75 -10.35 -10.48
C ALA A 340 -9.69 -9.93 -11.97
N THR A 341 -9.41 -8.66 -12.25
CA THR A 341 -9.28 -8.14 -13.62
C THR A 341 -8.11 -8.81 -14.36
N MET A 342 -6.97 -8.98 -13.70
CA MET A 342 -5.80 -9.66 -14.25
C MET A 342 -6.09 -11.15 -14.51
N ALA A 343 -6.78 -11.82 -13.58
CA ALA A 343 -7.14 -13.23 -13.75
C ALA A 343 -8.03 -13.45 -14.98
N ALA A 344 -9.02 -12.57 -15.19
CA ALA A 344 -9.87 -12.59 -16.38
C ALA A 344 -9.05 -12.39 -17.66
N ALA A 345 -8.13 -11.42 -17.69
CA ALA A 345 -7.29 -11.15 -18.86
C ALA A 345 -6.37 -12.36 -19.18
N ILE A 346 -5.73 -12.94 -18.17
CA ILE A 346 -4.90 -14.13 -18.34
C ILE A 346 -5.74 -15.30 -18.84
N GLN A 347 -6.90 -15.54 -18.26
CA GLN A 347 -7.81 -16.62 -18.69
C GLN A 347 -8.20 -16.47 -20.15
N ASN A 348 -8.63 -15.28 -20.56
CA ASN A 348 -9.06 -15.01 -21.92
C ASN A 348 -7.94 -15.27 -22.94
N GLU A 349 -6.72 -14.81 -22.70
CA GLU A 349 -5.59 -15.02 -23.61
C GLU A 349 -5.11 -16.48 -23.63
N MET A 350 -5.12 -17.17 -22.47
CA MET A 350 -4.68 -18.56 -22.36
C MET A 350 -5.65 -19.56 -22.98
N THR A 351 -6.95 -19.23 -23.02
CA THR A 351 -7.99 -20.14 -23.56
C THR A 351 -8.32 -19.87 -25.03
N SER A 352 -8.02 -18.68 -25.54
CA SER A 352 -8.41 -18.25 -26.89
C SER A 352 -7.68 -19.01 -28.01
N ILE A 353 -6.50 -19.57 -27.76
CA ILE A 353 -5.61 -20.17 -28.78
C ILE A 353 -4.93 -21.40 -28.20
N ASN A 354 -4.82 -22.49 -29.01
CA ASN A 354 -4.17 -23.73 -28.60
C ASN A 354 -2.70 -23.63 -28.20
N ASN A 355 -2.01 -22.54 -28.57
CA ASN A 355 -0.63 -22.26 -28.15
C ASN A 355 -0.48 -20.75 -27.97
N PRO A 356 -0.86 -20.20 -26.80
CA PRO A 356 -0.87 -18.76 -26.58
C PRO A 356 0.55 -18.19 -26.60
N ASN A 357 0.72 -17.05 -27.23
CA ASN A 357 1.93 -16.27 -27.13
C ASN A 357 2.03 -15.68 -25.71
N LEU A 358 3.00 -16.15 -24.93
CA LEU A 358 3.14 -15.80 -23.51
C LEU A 358 3.56 -14.34 -23.29
N ASP A 359 4.21 -13.68 -24.28
CA ASP A 359 4.49 -12.25 -24.23
C ASP A 359 3.19 -11.45 -24.36
N LYS A 360 2.29 -11.92 -25.25
CA LYS A 360 0.96 -11.30 -25.39
C LYS A 360 0.12 -11.47 -24.12
N VAL A 361 0.18 -12.65 -23.48
CA VAL A 361 -0.51 -12.88 -22.19
C VAL A 361 0.02 -11.93 -21.11
N ALA A 362 1.34 -11.77 -21.01
CA ALA A 362 1.95 -10.86 -20.05
C ALA A 362 1.57 -9.39 -20.32
N ALA A 363 1.60 -8.98 -21.59
CA ALA A 363 1.17 -7.64 -22.00
C ALA A 363 -0.31 -7.38 -21.72
N SER A 364 -1.19 -8.39 -21.94
CA SER A 364 -2.62 -8.30 -21.64
C SER A 364 -2.87 -8.18 -20.12
N ALA A 365 -2.13 -8.94 -19.32
CA ALA A 365 -2.18 -8.86 -17.86
C ALA A 365 -1.70 -7.49 -17.34
N TYR A 366 -0.62 -6.95 -17.91
CA TYR A 366 -0.17 -5.58 -17.62
C TYR A 366 -1.26 -4.56 -17.97
N HIS A 367 -1.82 -4.65 -19.17
CA HIS A 367 -2.84 -3.71 -19.66
C HIS A 367 -4.13 -3.76 -18.84
N ALA A 368 -4.48 -4.91 -18.28
CA ALA A 368 -5.62 -5.05 -17.38
C ALA A 368 -5.48 -4.20 -16.09
N LEU A 369 -4.25 -3.99 -15.62
CA LEU A 369 -3.95 -3.11 -14.49
C LEU A 369 -3.67 -1.67 -14.93
N TRP A 370 -2.87 -1.51 -15.96
CA TRP A 370 -2.29 -0.24 -16.39
C TRP A 370 -2.67 0.06 -17.85
N SER A 371 -3.99 0.15 -18.10
CA SER A 371 -4.49 0.73 -19.34
C SER A 371 -4.09 2.22 -19.43
N PRO A 372 -4.04 2.82 -20.63
CA PRO A 372 -3.76 4.25 -20.78
C PRO A 372 -4.63 5.13 -19.89
N GLU A 373 -5.89 4.76 -19.69
CA GLU A 373 -6.82 5.53 -18.87
C GLU A 373 -6.51 5.37 -17.37
N ASN A 374 -6.16 4.17 -16.90
CA ASN A 374 -5.71 3.96 -15.53
C ASN A 374 -4.41 4.71 -15.22
N ILE A 375 -3.50 4.79 -16.20
CA ILE A 375 -2.28 5.58 -16.07
C ILE A 375 -2.61 7.07 -15.94
N ARG A 376 -3.56 7.59 -16.73
CA ARG A 376 -4.03 8.98 -16.62
C ARG A 376 -4.66 9.25 -15.26
N GLN A 377 -5.52 8.35 -14.78
CA GLN A 377 -6.14 8.45 -13.46
C GLN A 377 -5.10 8.40 -12.34
N ARG A 378 -4.13 7.49 -12.44
CA ARG A 378 -2.99 7.42 -11.52
C ARG A 378 -2.18 8.72 -11.52
N ASN A 379 -1.84 9.27 -12.68
CA ASN A 379 -1.05 10.49 -12.79
C ASN A 379 -1.77 11.70 -12.20
N PHE A 380 -3.09 11.76 -12.34
CA PHE A 380 -3.91 12.76 -11.65
C PHE A 380 -3.80 12.62 -10.12
N ALA A 381 -3.84 11.40 -9.60
CA ALA A 381 -3.70 11.13 -8.18
C ALA A 381 -2.25 11.35 -7.68
N VAL A 382 -1.23 11.09 -8.51
CA VAL A 382 0.18 11.41 -8.18
C VAL A 382 0.36 12.90 -7.98
N PHE A 383 -0.22 13.73 -8.85
CA PHE A 383 -0.22 15.18 -8.63
C PHE A 383 -0.83 15.55 -7.27
N GLY A 384 -1.96 14.92 -6.90
CA GLY A 384 -2.55 15.10 -5.58
C GLY A 384 -1.58 14.76 -4.44
N GLY A 385 -0.86 13.66 -4.53
CA GLY A 385 0.18 13.27 -3.56
C GLY A 385 1.33 14.27 -3.49
N GLU A 386 1.86 14.69 -4.64
CA GLU A 386 2.92 15.70 -4.73
C GLU A 386 2.50 17.05 -4.13
N PHE A 387 1.24 17.44 -4.32
CA PHE A 387 0.69 18.63 -3.68
C PHE A 387 0.60 18.47 -2.15
N LEU A 388 0.08 17.34 -1.68
CA LEU A 388 -0.09 17.05 -0.25
C LEU A 388 1.25 17.02 0.50
N MET A 389 2.32 16.50 -0.11
CA MET A 389 3.66 16.47 0.48
C MET A 389 4.25 17.87 0.77
N LYS A 390 3.76 18.89 0.10
CA LYS A 390 4.21 20.30 0.29
C LYS A 390 3.41 21.03 1.37
N GLN A 391 2.29 20.44 1.83
CA GLN A 391 1.40 21.10 2.76
C GLN A 391 1.82 20.91 4.23
N ASN A 392 1.68 21.96 5.02
CA ASN A 392 1.71 21.86 6.48
C ASN A 392 0.33 21.44 7.03
N VAL A 393 0.21 21.29 8.34
CA VAL A 393 -1.04 20.85 8.99
C VAL A 393 -2.24 21.74 8.65
N VAL A 394 -2.05 23.04 8.52
CA VAL A 394 -3.12 24.00 8.19
C VAL A 394 -3.61 23.79 6.75
N GLY A 395 -2.66 23.65 5.83
CA GLY A 395 -2.96 23.33 4.43
C GLY A 395 -3.69 22.00 4.27
N LEU A 396 -3.22 20.94 4.96
CA LEU A 396 -3.88 19.62 4.94
C LEU A 396 -5.29 19.67 5.52
N ARG A 397 -5.50 20.35 6.66
CA ARG A 397 -6.84 20.52 7.24
C ARG A 397 -7.80 21.20 6.26
N GLY A 398 -7.36 22.29 5.63
CA GLY A 398 -8.17 23.00 4.63
C GLY A 398 -8.45 22.19 3.38
N PHE A 399 -7.46 21.41 2.93
CA PHE A 399 -7.61 20.50 1.80
C PHE A 399 -8.69 19.43 2.09
N PHE A 400 -8.57 18.71 3.21
CA PHE A 400 -9.50 17.61 3.52
C PHE A 400 -10.90 18.10 3.91
N ASP A 401 -11.02 19.22 4.59
CA ASP A 401 -12.32 19.84 4.86
C ASP A 401 -13.06 20.15 3.56
N GLY A 402 -12.36 20.70 2.55
CA GLY A 402 -12.94 20.92 1.22
C GLY A 402 -13.22 19.62 0.45
N PHE A 403 -12.32 18.63 0.56
CA PHE A 403 -12.44 17.35 -0.13
C PHE A 403 -13.69 16.57 0.29
N PHE A 404 -13.92 16.41 1.58
CA PHE A 404 -15.08 15.67 2.07
C PHE A 404 -16.40 16.45 2.00
N LYS A 405 -16.37 17.74 1.62
CA LYS A 405 -17.57 18.53 1.22
C LYS A 405 -18.00 18.27 -0.22
N LEU A 406 -17.23 17.56 -1.00
CA LEU A 406 -17.66 17.05 -2.30
C LEU A 406 -18.80 16.02 -2.12
N SER A 407 -19.53 15.73 -3.19
CA SER A 407 -20.48 14.61 -3.16
C SER A 407 -19.77 13.27 -3.00
N LEU A 408 -20.43 12.30 -2.39
CA LEU A 408 -19.89 10.96 -2.16
C LEU A 408 -19.25 10.32 -3.41
N PRO A 409 -19.86 10.35 -4.62
CA PRO A 409 -19.21 9.78 -5.80
C PRO A 409 -17.86 10.45 -6.12
N LEU A 410 -17.73 11.75 -5.90
CA LEU A 410 -16.49 12.47 -6.18
C LEU A 410 -15.39 12.11 -5.17
N TRP A 411 -15.62 12.28 -3.86
CA TRP A 411 -14.58 11.97 -2.89
C TRP A 411 -14.38 10.47 -2.70
N GLY A 412 -15.47 9.69 -2.73
CA GLY A 412 -15.42 8.24 -2.54
C GLY A 412 -14.73 7.52 -3.69
N GLY A 413 -15.00 7.94 -4.93
CA GLY A 413 -14.33 7.39 -6.11
C GLY A 413 -12.86 7.76 -6.21
N PHE A 414 -12.45 8.95 -5.71
CA PHE A 414 -11.04 9.34 -5.66
C PHE A 414 -10.24 8.49 -4.66
N LEU A 415 -10.82 8.17 -3.49
CA LEU A 415 -10.10 7.45 -2.43
C LEU A 415 -9.57 6.09 -2.91
N ALA A 416 -10.41 5.30 -3.55
CA ALA A 416 -10.00 4.01 -4.12
C ALA A 416 -9.35 4.15 -5.50
N GLY A 417 -9.92 4.98 -6.37
CA GLY A 417 -9.39 5.33 -7.67
C GLY A 417 -9.01 4.13 -8.55
N TRP A 418 -9.89 3.11 -8.64
CA TRP A 418 -9.58 1.88 -9.38
C TRP A 418 -10.81 1.35 -10.14
N PRO A 419 -10.64 0.96 -11.43
CA PRO A 419 -11.72 0.38 -12.24
C PRO A 419 -12.38 -0.82 -11.57
N GLY A 420 -13.70 -0.87 -11.67
CA GLY A 420 -14.51 -1.92 -11.06
C GLY A 420 -14.86 -1.67 -9.60
N LEU A 421 -14.24 -0.71 -8.92
CA LEU A 421 -14.66 -0.28 -7.58
C LEU A 421 -15.75 0.80 -7.66
N PRO A 422 -16.61 0.91 -6.63
CA PRO A 422 -17.69 1.89 -6.58
C PRO A 422 -17.22 3.33 -6.81
N PHE A 423 -18.01 4.08 -7.57
CA PHE A 423 -17.78 5.50 -7.88
C PHE A 423 -16.54 5.80 -8.74
N ASN A 424 -15.84 4.79 -9.27
CA ASN A 424 -14.67 5.02 -10.12
C ASN A 424 -15.03 5.79 -11.41
N ASP A 425 -16.26 5.63 -11.92
CA ASP A 425 -16.81 6.36 -13.06
C ASP A 425 -16.72 7.89 -12.91
N ALA A 426 -16.77 8.39 -11.68
CA ALA A 426 -16.56 9.81 -11.37
C ALA A 426 -15.10 10.30 -11.59
N HIS A 427 -14.16 9.39 -11.93
CA HIS A 427 -12.73 9.69 -12.15
C HIS A 427 -12.14 8.99 -13.37
N GLU A 428 -12.87 8.09 -14.00
CA GLU A 428 -12.37 7.26 -15.08
C GLU A 428 -12.08 8.09 -16.34
N SER A 429 -12.97 9.01 -16.73
CA SER A 429 -12.75 9.85 -17.90
C SER A 429 -12.02 11.16 -17.58
N TRP A 430 -11.38 11.74 -18.61
CA TRP A 430 -10.75 13.05 -18.49
C TRP A 430 -11.73 14.16 -18.06
N LEU A 431 -12.97 14.10 -18.56
CA LEU A 431 -14.01 15.07 -18.23
C LEU A 431 -14.46 14.95 -16.78
N ALA A 432 -14.57 13.70 -16.26
CA ALA A 432 -14.88 13.44 -14.88
C ALA A 432 -13.78 14.00 -13.94
N ARG A 433 -12.50 13.79 -14.30
CA ARG A 433 -11.36 14.34 -13.53
C ARG A 433 -11.31 15.87 -13.58
N LEU A 434 -11.59 16.47 -14.74
CA LEU A 434 -11.70 17.92 -14.86
C LEU A 434 -12.82 18.46 -13.98
N TRP A 435 -13.99 17.83 -14.03
CA TRP A 435 -15.14 18.21 -13.19
C TRP A 435 -14.83 18.08 -11.71
N PHE A 436 -14.17 16.98 -11.31
CA PHE A 436 -13.69 16.81 -9.94
C PHE A 436 -12.77 17.96 -9.52
N GLY A 437 -11.74 18.28 -10.31
CA GLY A 437 -10.79 19.35 -10.02
C GLY A 437 -11.46 20.71 -9.86
N LEU A 438 -12.35 21.07 -10.77
CA LEU A 438 -13.13 22.33 -10.71
C LEU A 438 -14.06 22.36 -9.49
N SER A 439 -14.74 21.24 -9.22
CA SER A 439 -15.63 21.13 -8.05
C SER A 439 -14.86 21.20 -6.74
N PHE A 440 -13.63 20.71 -6.71
CA PHE A 440 -12.79 20.70 -5.54
C PHE A 440 -12.19 22.08 -5.24
N ILE A 441 -11.61 22.76 -6.24
CA ILE A 441 -10.88 24.01 -6.04
C ILE A 441 -11.78 25.14 -5.48
N VAL A 442 -13.08 25.09 -5.77
CA VAL A 442 -14.04 26.08 -5.23
C VAL A 442 -14.49 25.78 -3.79
N ARG A 443 -14.09 24.64 -3.22
CA ARG A 443 -14.45 24.20 -1.87
C ARG A 443 -13.33 24.31 -0.86
N ILE A 444 -12.09 24.41 -1.33
CA ILE A 444 -10.92 24.56 -0.44
C ILE A 444 -10.70 26.05 -0.10
N PRO A 445 -10.05 26.35 1.04
CA PRO A 445 -9.71 27.72 1.41
C PRO A 445 -8.87 28.41 0.34
N LEU A 446 -9.11 29.71 0.14
CA LEU A 446 -8.42 30.48 -0.90
C LEU A 446 -6.88 30.35 -0.88
N PRO A 447 -6.18 30.39 0.27
CA PRO A 447 -4.72 30.18 0.28
C PRO A 447 -4.31 28.81 -0.31
N VAL A 448 -5.03 27.74 0.05
CA VAL A 448 -4.78 26.39 -0.46
C VAL A 448 -5.10 26.30 -1.96
N ALA A 449 -6.16 26.98 -2.42
CA ALA A 449 -6.53 27.04 -3.84
C ALA A 449 -5.45 27.75 -4.67
N LEU A 450 -4.90 28.86 -4.18
CA LEU A 450 -3.82 29.60 -4.85
C LEU A 450 -2.53 28.77 -4.91
N ASP A 451 -2.18 28.09 -3.82
CA ASP A 451 -1.02 27.20 -3.76
C ASP A 451 -1.18 26.00 -4.72
N MET A 452 -2.40 25.45 -4.83
CA MET A 452 -2.72 24.40 -5.79
C MET A 452 -2.60 24.89 -7.24
N ALA A 453 -3.12 26.09 -7.55
CA ALA A 453 -3.01 26.68 -8.89
C ALA A 453 -1.54 26.94 -9.26
N ALA A 454 -0.73 27.45 -8.31
CA ALA A 454 0.71 27.63 -8.51
C ALA A 454 1.43 26.28 -8.72
N SER A 455 1.05 25.24 -7.97
CA SER A 455 1.59 23.89 -8.15
C SER A 455 1.24 23.30 -9.50
N ILE A 456 -0.01 23.44 -9.97
CA ILE A 456 -0.42 23.01 -11.31
C ILE A 456 0.42 23.70 -12.38
N ALA A 457 0.59 25.03 -12.29
CA ALA A 457 1.39 25.79 -13.24
C ALA A 457 2.86 25.34 -13.25
N MET A 458 3.45 25.19 -12.06
CA MET A 458 4.84 24.75 -11.90
C MET A 458 5.04 23.35 -12.50
N TYR A 459 4.22 22.39 -12.12
CA TYR A 459 4.30 21.02 -12.64
C TYR A 459 4.14 20.97 -14.16
N THR A 460 3.25 21.77 -14.72
CA THR A 460 3.02 21.81 -16.17
C THR A 460 4.22 22.40 -16.93
N ILE A 461 4.88 23.42 -16.36
CA ILE A 461 5.94 24.17 -17.05
C ILE A 461 7.32 23.52 -16.85
N THR A 462 7.64 23.09 -15.63
CA THR A 462 9.01 22.68 -15.28
C THR A 462 9.28 21.20 -15.47
N GLU A 463 8.31 20.34 -15.23
CA GLU A 463 8.52 18.91 -15.17
C GLU A 463 7.95 18.16 -16.38
N GLY A 464 7.25 18.88 -17.29
CA GLY A 464 6.61 18.26 -18.47
C GLY A 464 5.62 17.15 -18.07
N VAL A 465 5.03 17.30 -16.91
CA VAL A 465 4.30 16.28 -16.20
C VAL A 465 2.98 15.98 -16.89
N PRO A 466 2.56 14.72 -16.91
CA PRO A 466 1.34 14.26 -17.56
C PRO A 466 0.03 14.71 -16.88
N LEU A 467 0.06 15.66 -15.93
CA LEU A 467 -1.17 16.21 -15.34
C LEU A 467 -2.10 16.83 -16.41
N PRO A 468 -1.62 17.70 -17.32
CA PRO A 468 -2.45 18.19 -18.41
C PRO A 468 -3.06 17.08 -19.27
N GLN A 469 -2.30 16.01 -19.55
CA GLN A 469 -2.79 14.85 -20.31
C GLN A 469 -3.88 14.08 -19.56
N SER A 470 -3.89 14.14 -18.22
CA SER A 470 -4.91 13.48 -17.39
C SER A 470 -6.28 14.16 -17.47
N VAL A 471 -6.31 15.47 -17.78
CA VAL A 471 -7.54 16.29 -17.82
C VAL A 471 -7.86 16.83 -19.22
N THR A 472 -7.02 16.57 -20.22
CA THR A 472 -7.24 16.99 -21.61
C THR A 472 -6.83 15.88 -22.58
N PRO A 473 -7.74 15.33 -23.39
CA PRO A 473 -7.42 14.24 -24.31
C PRO A 473 -6.58 14.69 -25.51
N PHE A 474 -6.49 16.01 -25.75
CA PHE A 474 -5.81 16.59 -26.92
C PHE A 474 -4.29 16.62 -26.79
N LEU A 475 -3.75 16.39 -25.60
CA LEU A 475 -2.31 16.45 -25.33
C LEU A 475 -1.59 15.09 -25.50
N GLY A 476 -2.27 14.15 -26.16
CA GLY A 476 -1.69 12.85 -26.48
C GLY A 476 -1.85 11.80 -25.39
N GLU A 477 -1.36 10.60 -25.68
CA GLU A 477 -1.37 9.50 -24.72
C GLU A 477 -0.32 9.69 -23.64
N PRO A 478 -0.54 9.15 -22.41
CA PRO A 478 0.50 9.11 -21.41
C PRO A 478 1.68 8.34 -22.01
N LYS A 479 2.87 8.95 -21.94
CA LYS A 479 4.07 8.33 -22.48
C LYS A 479 4.30 6.99 -21.81
N SER A 480 4.15 5.89 -22.55
CA SER A 480 4.76 4.62 -22.20
C SER A 480 6.18 4.68 -22.72
N TYR A 481 7.16 4.66 -21.84
CA TYR A 481 8.54 4.65 -22.24
C TYR A 481 8.95 3.20 -22.55
N GLU A 482 9.66 2.99 -23.67
CA GLU A 482 10.36 1.74 -23.91
C GLU A 482 11.53 1.63 -22.93
N TYR A 483 11.67 0.50 -22.28
CA TYR A 483 12.75 0.25 -21.34
C TYR A 483 14.05 -0.04 -22.11
N GLU A 484 15.05 0.79 -21.90
CA GLU A 484 16.42 0.47 -22.30
C GLU A 484 17.06 -0.42 -21.23
N ARG A 485 17.32 -1.68 -21.58
CA ARG A 485 17.77 -2.76 -20.67
C ARG A 485 19.04 -2.46 -19.86
N ASN A 486 19.73 -1.37 -20.14
CA ASN A 486 21.00 -1.00 -19.54
C ASN A 486 20.91 0.19 -18.56
N GLN A 487 19.72 0.68 -18.22
CA GLN A 487 19.58 1.76 -17.25
C GLN A 487 19.34 1.16 -15.85
N ASP A 488 20.36 1.29 -14.99
CA ASP A 488 20.23 1.02 -13.57
C ASP A 488 19.15 1.92 -12.97
N ALA A 489 18.30 1.37 -12.12
CA ALA A 489 17.25 2.08 -11.40
C ALA A 489 17.83 2.96 -10.27
N VAL A 490 18.73 3.90 -10.62
CA VAL A 490 19.50 4.72 -9.67
C VAL A 490 18.58 5.47 -8.70
N GLY A 491 17.46 6.02 -9.17
CA GLY A 491 16.52 6.73 -8.31
C GLY A 491 15.81 5.82 -7.29
N ASP A 492 15.45 4.62 -7.69
CA ASP A 492 14.76 3.64 -6.83
C ASP A 492 15.72 3.08 -5.76
N VAL A 493 17.01 2.89 -6.11
CA VAL A 493 18.06 2.46 -5.15
C VAL A 493 18.32 3.52 -4.09
N ALA A 494 18.40 4.79 -4.47
CA ALA A 494 18.63 5.88 -3.52
C ALA A 494 17.49 5.99 -2.49
N VAL A 495 16.25 5.94 -2.94
CA VAL A 495 15.06 5.99 -2.06
C VAL A 495 15.01 4.76 -1.13
N LYS A 496 15.31 3.57 -1.64
CA LYS A 496 15.37 2.34 -0.83
C LYS A 496 16.46 2.39 0.22
N THR A 497 17.63 2.93 -0.13
CA THR A 497 18.75 3.08 0.81
C THR A 497 18.40 4.07 1.92
N GLU A 498 17.78 5.19 1.57
CA GLU A 498 17.31 6.17 2.56
C GLU A 498 16.24 5.58 3.48
N ALA A 499 15.26 4.87 2.90
CA ALA A 499 14.23 4.18 3.67
C ALA A 499 14.80 3.14 4.63
N ARG A 500 15.71 2.29 4.17
CA ARG A 500 16.41 1.31 5.00
C ARG A 500 17.19 1.98 6.14
N LYS A 501 17.88 3.08 5.85
CA LYS A 501 18.60 3.85 6.86
C LYS A 501 17.65 4.40 7.91
N MET A 502 16.53 5.00 7.51
CA MET A 502 15.51 5.53 8.43
C MET A 502 14.91 4.44 9.33
N ILE A 503 14.64 3.25 8.79
CA ILE A 503 14.17 2.10 9.55
C ILE A 503 15.25 1.64 10.54
N MET A 504 16.51 1.59 10.12
CA MET A 504 17.63 1.17 10.99
C MET A 504 17.94 2.23 12.06
N ASP A 505 17.77 3.50 11.76
CA ASP A 505 17.95 4.60 12.72
C ASP A 505 16.77 4.69 13.72
N SER A 506 15.61 4.11 13.39
CA SER A 506 14.51 3.96 14.33
C SER A 506 14.90 2.87 15.35
N LYS A 507 14.95 3.18 16.63
CA LYS A 507 15.26 2.22 17.72
C LYS A 507 14.30 1.00 17.80
N VAL A 508 13.44 0.85 16.79
CA VAL A 508 12.40 -0.17 16.64
C VAL A 508 12.85 -1.32 15.73
N THR A 509 14.11 -1.35 15.33
CA THR A 509 14.67 -2.34 14.39
C THR A 509 14.48 -3.81 14.79
N GLN A 510 14.19 -4.11 16.05
CA GLN A 510 13.91 -5.48 16.50
C GLN A 510 12.47 -5.95 16.22
N LYS A 511 11.58 -5.06 15.76
CA LYS A 511 10.15 -5.33 15.51
C LYS A 511 9.70 -4.80 14.14
N LEU A 512 10.54 -4.91 13.13
CA LEU A 512 10.24 -4.38 11.80
C LEU A 512 9.04 -5.05 11.14
N PRO A 513 8.24 -4.27 10.44
CA PRO A 513 7.02 -4.77 9.81
C PRO A 513 7.32 -5.72 8.66
N VAL A 514 6.49 -6.72 8.59
CA VAL A 514 6.44 -7.74 7.55
C VAL A 514 6.17 -7.14 6.15
N ALA A 515 5.79 -5.87 6.06
CA ALA A 515 5.53 -5.21 4.77
C ALA A 515 6.79 -4.99 3.92
N PHE A 516 7.99 -5.20 4.47
CA PHE A 516 9.21 -4.77 3.81
C PHE A 516 9.92 -5.80 2.95
N SER A 517 10.04 -6.96 3.31
CA SER A 517 10.55 -8.07 2.50
C SER A 517 10.55 -9.36 3.33
N SER A 518 10.63 -10.47 2.68
CA SER A 518 10.80 -11.75 3.36
C SER A 518 12.05 -11.83 4.26
N GLU A 519 13.04 -10.95 4.07
CA GLU A 519 14.25 -10.88 4.88
C GLU A 519 14.01 -10.27 6.26
N TYR A 520 13.02 -9.40 6.42
CA TYR A 520 12.64 -8.78 7.70
C TYR A 520 11.65 -9.61 8.52
N ASN A 521 11.01 -10.60 7.91
CA ASN A 521 10.04 -11.47 8.59
C ASN A 521 10.68 -12.45 9.60
N VAL A 522 11.99 -12.67 9.53
CA VAL A 522 12.71 -13.59 10.42
C VAL A 522 12.87 -13.01 11.83
N ALA A 523 12.93 -11.68 11.96
CA ALA A 523 13.18 -11.01 13.25
C ALA A 523 11.98 -11.00 14.22
N THR A 524 10.76 -11.27 13.74
CA THR A 524 9.54 -11.20 14.58
C THR A 524 9.21 -12.50 15.33
N ARG A 525 9.92 -13.60 15.08
CA ARG A 525 9.64 -14.91 15.70
C ARG A 525 10.31 -15.18 17.05
N GLU A 526 11.26 -14.36 17.51
CA GLU A 526 12.04 -14.67 18.73
C GLU A 526 11.47 -14.07 20.03
N GLY A 527 10.19 -13.80 20.10
CA GLY A 527 9.49 -13.36 21.32
C GLY A 527 8.90 -14.46 22.19
N GLY A 528 9.37 -15.69 22.10
CA GLY A 528 8.85 -16.78 22.93
C GLY A 528 9.82 -17.92 23.13
N SER A 529 10.45 -17.96 24.32
CA SER A 529 11.19 -19.08 24.95
C SER A 529 12.71 -19.07 24.89
N SER A 530 13.27 -18.67 26.02
CA SER A 530 14.49 -19.19 26.70
C SER A 530 15.75 -19.59 25.91
N ARG A 531 16.79 -18.82 26.22
CA ARG A 531 18.20 -19.23 26.40
C ARG A 531 18.79 -20.26 25.43
N SER A 532 19.60 -19.77 24.49
CA SER A 532 20.98 -20.26 24.39
C SER A 532 21.87 -19.18 23.75
N LYS A 533 23.03 -18.97 24.36
CA LYS A 533 24.13 -18.16 23.86
C LYS A 533 24.70 -18.83 22.60
N GLY A 534 24.95 -18.08 21.58
CA GLY A 534 25.80 -18.49 20.49
C GLY A 534 25.49 -17.73 19.19
N ASP A 535 26.48 -16.97 18.78
CA ASP A 535 26.70 -16.44 17.43
C ASP A 535 25.83 -15.26 16.96
N ALA A 536 26.32 -14.08 17.35
CA ALA A 536 26.07 -12.86 16.60
C ALA A 536 26.71 -13.00 15.20
N VAL A 537 25.91 -13.21 14.19
CA VAL A 537 26.35 -13.05 12.79
C VAL A 537 26.58 -11.58 12.56
N SER A 538 27.84 -11.19 12.46
CA SER A 538 28.28 -9.83 12.17
C SER A 538 27.81 -9.44 10.76
N ILE A 539 26.88 -8.48 10.68
CA ILE A 539 26.45 -7.84 9.43
C ILE A 539 27.48 -6.79 8.96
N ASP A 540 28.58 -6.63 9.68
CA ASP A 540 29.58 -5.56 9.43
C ASP A 540 30.57 -5.84 8.29
N SER A 541 30.61 -7.04 7.67
CA SER A 541 31.57 -7.32 6.62
C SER A 541 31.14 -6.87 5.22
N ASP A 542 29.84 -6.75 4.96
CA ASP A 542 29.36 -6.45 3.59
C ASP A 542 29.24 -4.96 3.29
N VAL A 543 29.26 -4.11 4.31
CA VAL A 543 29.23 -2.65 4.14
C VAL A 543 30.61 -2.04 3.88
N ALA A 544 31.66 -2.76 4.25
CA ALA A 544 33.03 -2.28 4.08
C ALA A 544 33.57 -2.46 2.65
N GLU A 545 33.13 -3.50 1.93
CA GLU A 545 33.58 -3.75 0.55
C GLU A 545 32.91 -2.85 -0.48
N GLU A 546 31.67 -2.38 -0.23
CA GLU A 546 31.04 -1.39 -1.14
C GLU A 546 31.67 0.01 -1.08
N LYS A 547 32.45 0.32 -0.05
CA LYS A 547 33.15 1.62 0.03
C LYS A 547 34.44 1.70 -0.77
N GLU A 548 35.10 0.59 -1.05
CA GLU A 548 36.33 0.59 -1.86
C GLU A 548 36.08 0.56 -3.38
N ALA A 549 34.90 0.11 -3.83
CA ALA A 549 34.57 0.09 -5.24
C ALA A 549 34.06 1.43 -5.82
N ALA A 550 33.84 2.44 -4.97
CA ALA A 550 33.34 3.76 -5.37
C ALA A 550 34.46 4.84 -5.53
N VAL A 551 35.74 4.47 -5.38
CA VAL A 551 36.88 5.41 -5.41
C VAL A 551 38.00 4.93 -6.40
N ALA A 552 37.67 4.05 -7.33
CA ALA A 552 38.59 3.73 -8.43
C ALA A 552 37.90 3.88 -9.78
#